data_a9fd54f458d096de765baace5bb2dafd
#
_entry.id   a9fd54f458d096de765baace5bb2dafd
#
_cell.length_a   1.000
_cell.length_b   1.000
_cell.length_c   1.000
_cell.angle_alpha   90.00
_cell.angle_beta   90.00
_cell.angle_gamma   90.00
#
_symmetry.space_group_name_H-M   'P 1'
#
loop_
_entity.id
_entity.type
_entity.pdbx_description
1 polymer ?
#
loop_
_entity_poly.entity_id
_entity_poly.type
_entity_poly.pdbx_seq_one_letter_code
_entity_poly.pdbx_strand_id
1 'polypeptide(L)'
;MKLTNANYFSPRANREYFSVSQWKAFRKCQNMALAEIRGKYVREETPALLVGSYVDAYFDQELEQFKATHPALFKKDGTLKAEYVQAEQIIERIKRDRLMMKYLAGGQRQVIMSGEIEGVKVKIKVDTLHPDKIVDGKVMKDFAPIYVEDQGRVMWWEAWNYDTQGAVYQEVVYQNTGKRLPFFLAAATKEKVTDIDLLHIEQSHLDFGMEAFKRDIIGFDAVKKGIVKPDRCESCDWCKETKKLKAPTSSMWIYG
;
A
#
# COMPACT_ATOMS: atom_id res chain seq x y z
N MET A 1 -1.20 -22.21 1.15
CA MET A 1 -1.06 -22.37 -0.33
C MET A 1 0.27 -21.76 -0.79
N LYS A 2 0.83 -22.19 -1.96
CA LYS A 2 2.00 -21.50 -2.55
C LYS A 2 1.51 -20.22 -3.26
N LEU A 3 2.09 -19.07 -2.92
CA LEU A 3 1.76 -17.79 -3.55
C LEU A 3 2.54 -17.61 -4.86
N THR A 4 1.87 -17.04 -5.87
CA THR A 4 2.40 -16.71 -7.20
C THR A 4 1.80 -15.39 -7.66
N ASN A 5 2.31 -14.76 -8.74
CA ASN A 5 1.71 -13.54 -9.31
C ASN A 5 0.22 -13.74 -9.64
N ALA A 6 -0.16 -14.89 -10.17
CA ALA A 6 -1.54 -15.18 -10.56
C ALA A 6 -2.52 -15.28 -9.37
N ASN A 7 -2.05 -15.60 -8.17
CA ASN A 7 -2.94 -15.81 -7.02
C ASN A 7 -2.69 -14.89 -5.84
N TYR A 8 -1.68 -14.02 -5.88
CA TYR A 8 -1.32 -13.14 -4.76
C TYR A 8 -2.49 -12.27 -4.28
N PHE A 9 -3.27 -11.73 -5.20
CA PHE A 9 -4.44 -10.91 -4.90
C PHE A 9 -5.77 -11.69 -4.84
N SER A 10 -5.72 -13.03 -4.97
CA SER A 10 -6.94 -13.84 -4.95
C SER A 10 -7.69 -13.72 -3.62
N PRO A 11 -9.03 -13.88 -3.62
CA PRO A 11 -9.82 -13.88 -2.38
C PRO A 11 -9.34 -14.92 -1.36
N ARG A 12 -8.83 -16.07 -1.83
CA ARG A 12 -8.27 -17.11 -0.97
C ARG A 12 -6.99 -16.65 -0.29
N ALA A 13 -6.03 -16.09 -1.04
CA ALA A 13 -4.80 -15.56 -0.48
C ALA A 13 -5.07 -14.40 0.48
N ASN A 14 -6.02 -13.51 0.14
CA ASN A 14 -6.41 -12.40 1.00
C ASN A 14 -7.08 -12.84 2.31
N ARG A 15 -7.75 -14.00 2.32
CA ARG A 15 -8.30 -14.59 3.56
C ARG A 15 -7.22 -15.30 4.39
N GLU A 16 -6.29 -16.00 3.75
CA GLU A 16 -5.28 -16.82 4.44
C GLU A 16 -4.11 -16.00 5.00
N TYR A 17 -3.69 -14.95 4.29
CA TYR A 17 -2.53 -14.12 4.66
C TYR A 17 -2.94 -12.68 4.93
N PHE A 18 -2.24 -12.01 5.85
CA PHE A 18 -2.22 -10.55 5.92
C PHE A 18 -1.19 -9.97 4.95
N SER A 19 -1.46 -8.76 4.46
CA SER A 19 -0.48 -7.88 3.83
C SER A 19 -0.47 -6.54 4.56
N VAL A 20 0.56 -5.73 4.36
CA VAL A 20 0.61 -4.39 4.96
C VAL A 20 -0.56 -3.52 4.49
N SER A 21 -0.98 -3.65 3.21
CA SER A 21 -2.16 -2.93 2.71
C SER A 21 -3.45 -3.34 3.44
N GLN A 22 -3.62 -4.61 3.78
CA GLN A 22 -4.74 -5.04 4.64
C GLN A 22 -4.62 -4.46 6.05
N TRP A 23 -3.44 -4.49 6.67
CA TRP A 23 -3.21 -3.89 7.99
C TRP A 23 -3.57 -2.39 7.98
N LYS A 24 -3.11 -1.63 6.99
CA LYS A 24 -3.48 -0.21 6.80
C LYS A 24 -5.00 -0.02 6.66
N ALA A 25 -5.67 -0.91 5.92
CA ALA A 25 -7.13 -0.87 5.75
C ALA A 25 -7.87 -1.16 7.07
N PHE A 26 -7.39 -2.13 7.86
CA PHE A 26 -7.96 -2.45 9.17
C PHE A 26 -7.78 -1.30 10.16
N ARG A 27 -6.63 -0.63 10.17
CA ARG A 27 -6.43 0.58 10.98
C ARG A 27 -7.39 1.71 10.62
N LYS A 28 -7.70 1.85 9.34
CA LYS A 28 -8.67 2.86 8.90
C LYS A 28 -10.10 2.51 9.27
N CYS A 29 -10.52 1.26 9.04
CA CYS A 29 -11.86 0.76 9.42
C CYS A 29 -11.90 -0.77 9.30
N GLN A 30 -11.97 -1.48 10.43
CA GLN A 30 -12.02 -2.94 10.45
C GLN A 30 -13.23 -3.49 9.68
N ASN A 31 -14.41 -2.86 9.83
CA ASN A 31 -15.64 -3.31 9.17
C ASN A 31 -15.55 -3.19 7.64
N MET A 32 -15.01 -2.12 7.11
CA MET A 32 -14.80 -1.94 5.67
C MET A 32 -13.74 -2.91 5.14
N ALA A 33 -12.59 -3.02 5.81
CA ALA A 33 -11.51 -3.92 5.41
C ALA A 33 -11.96 -5.39 5.37
N LEU A 34 -12.76 -5.81 6.36
CA LEU A 34 -13.33 -7.15 6.39
C LEU A 34 -14.34 -7.38 5.24
N ALA A 35 -15.14 -6.35 4.91
CA ALA A 35 -16.07 -6.41 3.79
C ALA A 35 -15.34 -6.54 2.43
N GLU A 36 -14.23 -5.84 2.25
CA GLU A 36 -13.34 -5.98 1.07
C GLU A 36 -12.80 -7.41 0.95
N ILE A 37 -12.25 -7.98 2.04
CA ILE A 37 -11.71 -9.36 2.05
C ILE A 37 -12.81 -10.39 1.74
N ARG A 38 -14.04 -10.13 2.16
CA ARG A 38 -15.20 -11.00 1.92
C ARG A 38 -15.88 -10.78 0.56
N GLY A 39 -15.39 -9.82 -0.25
CA GLY A 39 -15.96 -9.46 -1.55
C GLY A 39 -17.32 -8.79 -1.47
N LYS A 40 -17.69 -8.20 -0.32
CA LYS A 40 -18.95 -7.48 -0.10
C LYS A 40 -18.85 -5.99 -0.41
N TYR A 41 -17.65 -5.46 -0.50
CA TYR A 41 -17.34 -4.09 -0.84
C TYR A 41 -16.14 -4.05 -1.76
N VAL A 42 -16.21 -3.24 -2.79
CA VAL A 42 -15.10 -2.98 -3.71
C VAL A 42 -14.81 -1.48 -3.63
N ARG A 43 -13.57 -1.16 -3.29
CA ARG A 43 -13.13 0.23 -3.28
C ARG A 43 -12.97 0.73 -4.71
N GLU A 44 -13.51 1.89 -5.01
CA GLU A 44 -13.30 2.52 -6.31
C GLU A 44 -11.83 2.90 -6.52
N GLU A 45 -11.34 2.61 -7.70
CA GLU A 45 -10.02 3.07 -8.13
C GLU A 45 -10.07 4.55 -8.47
N THR A 46 -9.29 5.35 -7.77
CA THR A 46 -9.18 6.77 -8.07
C THR A 46 -8.15 7.02 -9.18
N PRO A 47 -8.30 8.08 -9.99
CA PRO A 47 -7.27 8.47 -10.96
C PRO A 47 -5.87 8.60 -10.33
N ALA A 48 -5.79 9.08 -9.09
CA ALA A 48 -4.53 9.22 -8.37
C ALA A 48 -3.85 7.87 -8.06
N LEU A 49 -4.63 6.81 -7.79
CA LEU A 49 -4.11 5.44 -7.62
C LEU A 49 -3.68 4.86 -8.97
N LEU A 50 -4.48 5.05 -10.01
CA LEU A 50 -4.18 4.56 -11.36
C LEU A 50 -2.90 5.16 -11.94
N VAL A 51 -2.56 6.43 -11.62
CA VAL A 51 -1.27 7.03 -12.00
C VAL A 51 -0.11 6.24 -11.39
N GLY A 52 -0.19 5.87 -10.11
CA GLY A 52 0.82 5.03 -9.46
C GLY A 52 0.92 3.66 -10.13
N SER A 53 -0.22 2.97 -10.30
CA SER A 53 -0.28 1.65 -10.96
C SER A 53 0.25 1.68 -12.41
N TYR A 54 0.04 2.79 -13.13
CA TYR A 54 0.58 2.98 -14.49
C TYR A 54 2.12 3.04 -14.48
N VAL A 55 2.71 3.78 -13.53
CA VAL A 55 4.17 3.86 -13.37
C VAL A 55 4.73 2.50 -12.96
N ASP A 56 4.10 1.81 -12.01
CA ASP A 56 4.50 0.47 -11.58
C ASP A 56 4.46 -0.52 -12.74
N ALA A 57 3.37 -0.53 -13.53
CA ALA A 57 3.22 -1.40 -14.70
C ALA A 57 4.32 -1.17 -15.76
N TYR A 58 4.81 0.08 -15.91
CA TYR A 58 5.94 0.35 -16.79
C TYR A 58 7.21 -0.35 -16.31
N PHE A 59 7.57 -0.19 -15.04
CA PHE A 59 8.76 -0.82 -14.48
C PHE A 59 8.65 -2.34 -14.39
N ASP A 60 7.44 -2.88 -14.30
CA ASP A 60 7.15 -4.32 -14.32
C ASP A 60 7.10 -4.91 -15.75
N GLN A 61 7.27 -4.07 -16.78
CA GLN A 61 7.16 -4.44 -18.21
C GLN A 61 5.76 -4.97 -18.60
N GLU A 62 4.73 -4.54 -17.88
CA GLU A 62 3.33 -4.92 -18.06
C GLU A 62 2.46 -3.75 -18.57
N LEU A 63 3.08 -2.61 -18.97
CA LEU A 63 2.34 -1.38 -19.30
C LEU A 63 1.32 -1.56 -20.41
N GLU A 64 1.65 -2.29 -21.48
CA GLU A 64 0.72 -2.50 -22.59
C GLU A 64 -0.48 -3.35 -22.18
N GLN A 65 -0.27 -4.37 -21.33
CA GLN A 65 -1.36 -5.15 -20.74
C GLN A 65 -2.20 -4.29 -19.80
N PHE A 66 -1.56 -3.43 -18.99
CA PHE A 66 -2.25 -2.49 -18.11
C PHE A 66 -3.14 -1.54 -18.91
N LYS A 67 -2.63 -0.94 -19.99
CA LYS A 67 -3.39 -0.08 -20.92
C LYS A 67 -4.59 -0.82 -21.52
N ALA A 68 -4.40 -2.06 -21.96
CA ALA A 68 -5.46 -2.87 -22.57
C ALA A 68 -6.61 -3.20 -21.59
N THR A 69 -6.29 -3.37 -20.31
CA THR A 69 -7.29 -3.68 -19.26
C THR A 69 -7.94 -2.46 -18.64
N HIS A 70 -7.43 -1.25 -18.91
CA HIS A 70 -7.94 0.01 -18.34
C HIS A 70 -8.34 1.02 -19.43
N PRO A 71 -9.41 0.77 -20.20
CA PRO A 71 -9.83 1.68 -21.28
C PRO A 71 -10.18 3.08 -20.77
N ALA A 72 -10.50 3.22 -19.48
CA ALA A 72 -10.75 4.50 -18.83
C ALA A 72 -9.54 5.45 -18.79
N LEU A 73 -8.33 4.98 -19.11
CA LEU A 73 -7.13 5.81 -19.27
C LEU A 73 -7.21 6.76 -20.47
N PHE A 74 -8.01 6.39 -21.47
CA PHE A 74 -8.05 7.08 -22.76
C PHE A 74 -9.26 8.00 -22.89
N LYS A 75 -9.10 9.04 -23.70
CA LYS A 75 -10.19 9.87 -24.22
C LYS A 75 -10.91 9.15 -25.37
N LYS A 76 -12.04 9.69 -25.81
CA LYS A 76 -12.82 9.15 -26.94
C LYS A 76 -12.02 9.09 -28.26
N ASP A 77 -11.03 9.96 -28.44
CA ASP A 77 -10.14 10.03 -29.59
C ASP A 77 -8.96 9.05 -29.52
N GLY A 78 -8.89 8.22 -28.48
CA GLY A 78 -7.81 7.25 -28.27
C GLY A 78 -6.53 7.83 -27.63
N THR A 79 -6.47 9.13 -27.33
CA THR A 79 -5.33 9.73 -26.63
C THR A 79 -5.45 9.55 -25.12
N LEU A 80 -4.30 9.53 -24.41
CA LEU A 80 -4.28 9.46 -22.95
C LEU A 80 -4.94 10.70 -22.31
N LYS A 81 -5.64 10.52 -21.20
CA LYS A 81 -6.07 11.63 -20.36
C LYS A 81 -4.88 12.31 -19.69
N ALA A 82 -5.06 13.56 -19.26
CA ALA A 82 -3.98 14.42 -18.76
C ALA A 82 -3.20 13.78 -17.59
N GLU A 83 -3.88 13.12 -16.65
CA GLU A 83 -3.27 12.46 -15.51
C GLU A 83 -2.35 11.29 -15.90
N TYR A 84 -2.60 10.61 -17.02
CA TYR A 84 -1.74 9.52 -17.51
C TYR A 84 -0.66 10.01 -18.45
N VAL A 85 -0.83 11.15 -19.11
CA VAL A 85 0.27 11.90 -19.73
C VAL A 85 1.27 12.32 -18.66
N GLN A 86 0.80 12.73 -17.48
CA GLN A 86 1.65 13.01 -16.32
C GLN A 86 2.40 11.74 -15.85
N ALA A 87 1.76 10.57 -15.85
CA ALA A 87 2.43 9.31 -15.52
C ALA A 87 3.61 9.01 -16.47
N GLU A 88 3.44 9.25 -17.78
CA GLU A 88 4.54 9.15 -18.76
C GLU A 88 5.69 10.14 -18.44
N GLN A 89 5.37 11.38 -18.05
CA GLN A 89 6.37 12.37 -17.65
C GLN A 89 7.14 11.94 -16.37
N ILE A 90 6.46 11.34 -15.42
CA ILE A 90 7.08 10.77 -14.20
C ILE A 90 8.06 9.65 -14.60
N ILE A 91 7.64 8.72 -15.45
CA ILE A 91 8.49 7.64 -15.96
C ILE A 91 9.74 8.22 -16.63
N GLU A 92 9.58 9.18 -17.53
CA GLU A 92 10.70 9.82 -18.22
C GLU A 92 11.63 10.57 -17.25
N ARG A 93 11.09 11.18 -16.18
CA ARG A 93 11.91 11.83 -15.15
C ARG A 93 12.75 10.81 -14.37
N ILE A 94 12.16 9.68 -13.98
CA ILE A 94 12.85 8.59 -13.30
C ILE A 94 13.95 8.02 -14.18
N LYS A 95 13.67 7.76 -15.45
CA LYS A 95 14.63 7.20 -16.43
C LYS A 95 15.87 8.05 -16.65
N ARG A 96 15.77 9.37 -16.50
CA ARG A 96 16.91 10.30 -16.62
C ARG A 96 17.87 10.22 -15.45
N ASP A 97 17.44 9.68 -14.32
CA ASP A 97 18.28 9.54 -13.13
C ASP A 97 18.87 8.14 -13.01
N ARG A 98 20.20 8.06 -13.12
CA ARG A 98 20.92 6.77 -13.10
C ARG A 98 20.81 6.04 -11.76
N LEU A 99 20.73 6.80 -10.65
CA LEU A 99 20.64 6.21 -9.32
C LEU A 99 19.25 5.62 -9.09
N MET A 100 18.20 6.37 -9.42
CA MET A 100 16.82 5.86 -9.38
C MET A 100 16.67 4.59 -10.22
N MET A 101 17.17 4.59 -11.45
CA MET A 101 17.11 3.41 -12.33
C MET A 101 17.86 2.22 -11.75
N LYS A 102 19.05 2.44 -11.16
CA LYS A 102 19.81 1.37 -10.50
C LYS A 102 19.03 0.71 -9.37
N TYR A 103 18.26 1.50 -8.60
CA TYR A 103 17.46 0.99 -7.47
C TYR A 103 16.16 0.34 -7.96
N LEU A 104 15.43 0.95 -8.88
CA LEU A 104 14.14 0.44 -9.34
C LEU A 104 14.26 -0.75 -10.30
N ALA A 105 15.26 -0.76 -11.19
CA ALA A 105 15.36 -1.76 -12.26
C ALA A 105 16.52 -2.76 -12.10
N GLY A 106 17.43 -2.54 -11.15
CA GLY A 106 18.67 -3.32 -11.02
C GLY A 106 18.56 -4.63 -10.22
N GLY A 107 17.37 -5.01 -9.72
CA GLY A 107 17.13 -6.20 -8.91
C GLY A 107 16.05 -7.12 -9.47
N GLN A 108 15.68 -8.13 -8.69
CA GLN A 108 14.56 -9.00 -9.01
C GLN A 108 13.24 -8.25 -8.77
N ARG A 109 12.38 -8.23 -9.78
CA ARG A 109 11.10 -7.52 -9.74
C ARG A 109 9.98 -8.40 -9.18
N GLN A 110 9.05 -7.76 -8.45
CA GLN A 110 7.79 -8.35 -7.99
C GLN A 110 7.96 -9.66 -7.22
N VAL A 111 8.96 -9.69 -6.30
CA VAL A 111 9.31 -10.90 -5.53
C VAL A 111 8.27 -11.16 -4.45
N ILE A 112 7.60 -12.31 -4.55
CA ILE A 112 6.58 -12.74 -3.59
C ILE A 112 7.22 -13.63 -2.52
N MET A 113 7.02 -13.26 -1.26
CA MET A 113 7.40 -14.06 -0.11
C MET A 113 6.26 -14.10 0.91
N SER A 114 6.32 -15.08 1.81
CA SER A 114 5.45 -15.15 2.97
C SER A 114 6.24 -15.54 4.20
N GLY A 115 5.76 -15.10 5.35
CA GLY A 115 6.35 -15.40 6.65
C GLY A 115 5.28 -15.39 7.72
N GLU A 116 5.71 -15.33 8.97
CA GLU A 116 4.82 -15.29 10.12
C GLU A 116 5.30 -14.21 11.10
N ILE A 117 4.38 -13.36 11.55
CA ILE A 117 4.63 -12.33 12.57
C ILE A 117 3.53 -12.49 13.63
N GLU A 118 3.95 -12.65 14.89
CA GLU A 118 3.04 -12.90 16.03
C GLU A 118 2.03 -14.04 15.79
N GLY A 119 2.47 -15.13 15.15
CA GLY A 119 1.61 -16.27 14.83
C GLY A 119 0.62 -16.03 13.67
N VAL A 120 0.71 -14.88 13.01
CA VAL A 120 -0.15 -14.51 11.87
C VAL A 120 0.62 -14.64 10.57
N LYS A 121 0.07 -15.38 9.61
CA LYS A 121 0.65 -15.50 8.27
C LYS A 121 0.62 -14.18 7.53
N VAL A 122 1.78 -13.73 7.06
CA VAL A 122 1.95 -12.47 6.32
C VAL A 122 2.49 -12.77 4.92
N LYS A 123 2.01 -12.03 3.93
CA LYS A 123 2.54 -12.03 2.56
C LYS A 123 3.04 -10.67 2.17
N ILE A 124 4.13 -10.65 1.42
CA ILE A 124 4.70 -9.45 0.80
C ILE A 124 4.90 -9.67 -0.70
N LYS A 125 4.92 -8.57 -1.42
CA LYS A 125 5.32 -8.52 -2.82
C LYS A 125 6.27 -7.34 -2.96
N VAL A 126 7.56 -7.64 -3.04
CA VAL A 126 8.64 -6.63 -3.09
C VAL A 126 8.77 -6.12 -4.50
N ASP A 127 8.70 -4.82 -4.72
CA ASP A 127 8.80 -4.22 -6.05
C ASP A 127 10.16 -4.52 -6.68
N THR A 128 11.25 -4.29 -5.94
CA THR A 128 12.58 -4.67 -6.39
C THR A 128 13.42 -5.21 -5.21
N LEU A 129 13.81 -6.46 -5.30
CA LEU A 129 14.71 -7.10 -4.34
C LEU A 129 16.11 -7.20 -4.93
N HIS A 130 17.08 -6.54 -4.29
CA HIS A 130 18.49 -6.66 -4.58
C HIS A 130 19.17 -7.65 -3.61
N PRO A 131 20.38 -8.13 -3.93
CA PRO A 131 21.16 -8.96 -3.00
C PRO A 131 21.50 -8.27 -1.67
N ASP A 132 21.47 -6.93 -1.63
CA ASP A 132 21.94 -6.05 -0.54
C ASP A 132 20.89 -5.04 -0.05
N LYS A 133 19.69 -4.97 -0.66
CA LYS A 133 18.64 -4.02 -0.25
C LYS A 133 17.25 -4.40 -0.77
N ILE A 134 16.22 -3.84 -0.12
CA ILE A 134 14.82 -3.87 -0.54
C ILE A 134 14.46 -2.48 -1.05
N VAL A 135 13.86 -2.39 -2.23
CA VAL A 135 13.40 -1.11 -2.80
C VAL A 135 11.91 -1.19 -3.13
N ASP A 136 11.19 -0.16 -2.76
CA ASP A 136 9.76 -0.02 -2.97
C ASP A 136 9.48 1.29 -3.70
N GLY A 137 8.80 1.22 -4.86
CA GLY A 137 8.48 2.36 -5.70
C GLY A 137 7.27 3.14 -5.17
N LYS A 138 7.32 4.47 -5.20
CA LYS A 138 6.18 5.29 -4.77
C LYS A 138 5.96 6.49 -5.68
N VAL A 139 4.68 6.70 -6.04
CA VAL A 139 4.25 7.91 -6.75
C VAL A 139 3.37 8.73 -5.81
N MET A 140 3.92 9.83 -5.30
CA MET A 140 3.30 10.66 -4.27
C MET A 140 2.68 11.93 -4.87
N LYS A 141 1.82 12.60 -4.11
CA LYS A 141 1.33 13.93 -4.50
C LYS A 141 2.49 14.93 -4.51
N ASP A 142 3.19 15.03 -3.39
CA ASP A 142 4.36 15.82 -3.10
C ASP A 142 5.13 15.16 -1.93
N PHE A 143 6.25 15.71 -1.50
CA PHE A 143 7.04 15.25 -0.35
C PHE A 143 6.84 16.10 0.91
N ALA A 144 5.84 16.97 0.93
CA ALA A 144 5.56 17.82 2.08
C ALA A 144 5.11 17.00 3.30
N PRO A 145 5.45 17.47 4.53
CA PRO A 145 4.92 16.88 5.75
C PRO A 145 3.39 16.93 5.78
N ILE A 146 2.76 15.87 6.27
CA ILE A 146 1.31 15.69 6.33
C ILE A 146 0.86 15.85 7.79
N TYR A 147 -0.24 16.57 8.00
CA TYR A 147 -0.87 16.63 9.32
C TYR A 147 -1.67 15.34 9.57
N VAL A 148 -1.34 14.67 10.65
CA VAL A 148 -2.04 13.47 11.14
C VAL A 148 -2.63 13.82 12.51
N GLU A 149 -3.93 13.55 12.70
CA GLU A 149 -4.60 13.72 13.99
C GLU A 149 -3.85 12.96 15.09
N ASP A 150 -3.69 13.57 16.26
CA ASP A 150 -2.94 13.04 17.40
C ASP A 150 -1.40 12.95 17.25
N GLN A 151 -0.83 13.18 16.06
CA GLN A 151 0.61 13.14 15.83
C GLN A 151 1.19 14.49 15.37
N GLY A 152 0.33 15.41 14.90
CA GLY A 152 0.77 16.67 14.33
C GLY A 152 1.31 16.51 12.91
N ARG A 153 2.33 17.33 12.54
CA ARG A 153 2.99 17.23 11.24
C ARG A 153 4.07 16.17 11.29
N VAL A 154 3.89 15.13 10.47
CA VAL A 154 4.84 14.01 10.29
C VAL A 154 5.32 13.97 8.85
N MET A 155 6.43 13.32 8.59
CA MET A 155 6.93 13.12 7.24
C MET A 155 5.95 12.30 6.41
N TRP A 156 5.90 12.54 5.09
CA TRP A 156 4.98 11.85 4.20
C TRP A 156 5.08 10.32 4.29
N TRP A 157 6.28 9.77 4.46
CA TRP A 157 6.48 8.32 4.56
C TRP A 157 5.96 7.75 5.89
N GLU A 158 5.99 8.50 6.98
CA GLU A 158 5.37 8.14 8.27
C GLU A 158 3.84 8.18 8.15
N ALA A 159 3.29 9.29 7.62
CA ALA A 159 1.84 9.45 7.44
C ALA A 159 1.21 8.30 6.62
N TRP A 160 1.96 7.74 5.67
CA TRP A 160 1.52 6.61 4.86
C TRP A 160 1.97 5.24 5.40
N ASN A 161 2.59 5.19 6.59
CA ASN A 161 3.11 3.98 7.24
C ASN A 161 4.03 3.16 6.31
N TYR A 162 4.97 3.82 5.64
CA TYR A 162 5.97 3.13 4.81
C TYR A 162 7.13 2.58 5.65
N ASP A 163 7.37 3.13 6.83
CA ASP A 163 8.17 2.55 7.90
C ASP A 163 7.67 1.15 8.29
N THR A 164 6.38 1.04 8.61
CA THR A 164 5.74 -0.25 8.90
C THR A 164 5.82 -1.21 7.70
N GLN A 165 5.64 -0.69 6.48
CA GLN A 165 5.77 -1.53 5.28
C GLN A 165 7.19 -2.05 5.12
N GLY A 166 8.19 -1.19 5.28
CA GLY A 166 9.60 -1.56 5.22
C GLY A 166 9.97 -2.59 6.29
N ALA A 167 9.49 -2.40 7.53
CA ALA A 167 9.70 -3.30 8.64
C ALA A 167 9.17 -4.72 8.36
N VAL A 168 7.92 -4.82 7.91
CA VAL A 168 7.30 -6.11 7.56
C VAL A 168 8.02 -6.76 6.38
N TYR A 169 8.42 -5.97 5.37
CA TYR A 169 9.18 -6.49 4.22
C TYR A 169 10.55 -7.00 4.66
N GLN A 170 11.29 -6.23 5.47
CA GLN A 170 12.58 -6.63 6.01
C GLN A 170 12.48 -7.93 6.80
N GLU A 171 11.49 -8.08 7.68
CA GLU A 171 11.29 -9.26 8.50
C GLU A 171 10.96 -10.50 7.65
N VAL A 172 9.99 -10.39 6.72
CA VAL A 172 9.63 -11.53 5.86
C VAL A 172 10.78 -11.91 4.92
N VAL A 173 11.54 -10.95 4.40
CA VAL A 173 12.76 -11.22 3.61
C VAL A 173 13.80 -11.93 4.48
N TYR A 174 14.00 -11.48 5.72
CA TYR A 174 14.91 -12.13 6.67
C TYR A 174 14.51 -13.60 6.92
N GLN A 175 13.24 -13.88 7.16
CA GLN A 175 12.75 -15.25 7.38
C GLN A 175 13.00 -16.17 6.17
N ASN A 176 12.99 -15.63 4.96
CA ASN A 176 13.18 -16.41 3.73
C ASN A 176 14.63 -16.52 3.27
N THR A 177 15.49 -15.57 3.64
CA THR A 177 16.87 -15.47 3.09
C THR A 177 17.96 -15.50 4.15
N GLY A 178 17.62 -15.32 5.43
CA GLY A 178 18.57 -15.12 6.53
C GLY A 178 19.27 -13.76 6.53
N LYS A 179 18.88 -12.83 5.63
CA LYS A 179 19.52 -11.52 5.49
C LYS A 179 18.59 -10.41 5.92
N ARG A 180 19.02 -9.58 6.85
CA ARG A 180 18.30 -8.33 7.22
C ARG A 180 18.80 -7.21 6.32
N LEU A 181 18.04 -6.93 5.27
CA LEU A 181 18.40 -5.96 4.24
C LEU A 181 17.83 -4.57 4.56
N PRO A 182 18.58 -3.48 4.27
CA PRO A 182 18.04 -2.10 4.39
C PRO A 182 16.89 -1.87 3.41
N PHE A 183 15.97 -0.99 3.81
CA PHE A 183 14.77 -0.66 3.05
C PHE A 183 14.84 0.77 2.49
N PHE A 184 14.54 0.91 1.21
CA PHE A 184 14.55 2.18 0.49
C PHE A 184 13.21 2.44 -0.18
N LEU A 185 12.79 3.71 -0.16
CA LEU A 185 11.70 4.23 -0.99
C LEU A 185 12.31 4.95 -2.19
N ALA A 186 11.97 4.51 -3.38
CA ALA A 186 12.28 5.21 -4.63
C ALA A 186 11.01 5.98 -5.04
N ALA A 187 10.97 7.26 -4.71
CA ALA A 187 9.76 8.08 -4.79
C ALA A 187 9.82 9.11 -5.90
N ALA A 188 8.67 9.37 -6.55
CA ALA A 188 8.47 10.45 -7.50
C ALA A 188 7.17 11.20 -7.20
N THR A 189 7.10 12.51 -7.53
CA THR A 189 5.91 13.32 -7.26
C THR A 189 5.04 13.50 -8.49
N LYS A 190 3.74 13.75 -8.26
CA LYS A 190 2.73 14.14 -9.27
C LYS A 190 2.63 15.66 -9.42
N GLU A 191 3.66 16.40 -9.05
CA GLU A 191 3.72 17.84 -9.25
C GLU A 191 3.93 18.19 -10.73
N LYS A 192 3.66 19.43 -11.10
CA LYS A 192 3.87 19.93 -12.47
C LYS A 192 5.30 19.71 -12.96
N VAL A 193 6.27 19.87 -12.07
CA VAL A 193 7.67 19.47 -12.27
C VAL A 193 7.90 18.31 -11.31
N THR A 194 8.02 17.11 -11.84
CA THR A 194 8.21 15.89 -11.03
C THR A 194 9.51 15.96 -10.26
N ASP A 195 9.41 15.92 -8.94
CA ASP A 195 10.53 15.71 -8.03
C ASP A 195 10.75 14.21 -7.80
N ILE A 196 11.98 13.82 -7.50
CA ILE A 196 12.35 12.44 -7.19
C ILE A 196 13.20 12.39 -5.94
N ASP A 197 13.01 11.35 -5.14
CA ASP A 197 13.82 11.09 -3.96
C ASP A 197 14.11 9.59 -3.81
N LEU A 198 15.26 9.29 -3.24
CA LEU A 198 15.68 7.93 -2.88
C LEU A 198 15.97 7.89 -1.39
N LEU A 199 14.96 7.56 -0.63
CA LEU A 199 14.98 7.65 0.82
C LEU A 199 15.34 6.30 1.45
N HIS A 200 16.41 6.27 2.26
CA HIS A 200 16.70 5.17 3.18
C HIS A 200 15.85 5.34 4.44
N ILE A 201 15.03 4.35 4.76
CA ILE A 201 14.31 4.34 6.05
C ILE A 201 15.23 3.72 7.09
N GLU A 202 15.65 4.54 8.05
CA GLU A 202 16.55 4.13 9.11
C GLU A 202 15.98 2.99 9.96
N GLN A 203 16.85 2.12 10.50
CA GLN A 203 16.43 0.94 11.25
C GLN A 203 15.53 1.29 12.44
N SER A 204 15.79 2.38 13.13
CA SER A 204 14.95 2.85 14.25
C SER A 204 13.50 3.11 13.86
N HIS A 205 13.26 3.64 12.67
CA HIS A 205 11.89 3.83 12.15
C HIS A 205 11.25 2.50 11.74
N LEU A 206 12.04 1.58 11.16
CA LEU A 206 11.57 0.22 10.86
C LEU A 206 11.19 -0.52 12.15
N ASP A 207 12.01 -0.42 13.20
CA ASP A 207 11.74 -1.06 14.49
C ASP A 207 10.44 -0.50 15.11
N PHE A 208 10.24 0.82 15.07
CA PHE A 208 9.00 1.44 15.52
C PHE A 208 7.79 1.00 14.69
N GLY A 209 7.92 0.93 13.37
CA GLY A 209 6.90 0.43 12.46
C GLY A 209 6.54 -1.05 12.74
N MET A 210 7.54 -1.88 13.09
CA MET A 210 7.33 -3.28 13.46
C MET A 210 6.53 -3.41 14.75
N GLU A 211 6.85 -2.61 15.77
CA GLU A 211 6.10 -2.61 17.03
C GLU A 211 4.63 -2.19 16.81
N ALA A 212 4.37 -1.22 15.94
CA ALA A 212 3.01 -0.84 15.57
C ALA A 212 2.26 -2.00 14.87
N PHE A 213 2.94 -2.70 13.95
CA PHE A 213 2.37 -3.85 13.26
C PHE A 213 2.05 -5.00 14.23
N LYS A 214 2.98 -5.38 15.11
CA LYS A 214 2.81 -6.45 16.09
C LYS A 214 1.67 -6.18 17.06
N ARG A 215 1.57 -4.95 17.56
CA ARG A 215 0.51 -4.53 18.49
C ARG A 215 -0.88 -4.77 17.91
N ASP A 216 -1.06 -4.50 16.60
CA ASP A 216 -2.37 -4.50 15.98
C ASP A 216 -2.74 -5.86 15.36
N ILE A 217 -1.76 -6.63 14.86
CA ILE A 217 -2.00 -7.72 13.90
C ILE A 217 -2.77 -8.90 14.52
N ILE A 218 -2.57 -9.20 15.79
CA ILE A 218 -3.27 -10.30 16.50
C ILE A 218 -4.77 -9.98 16.57
N GLY A 219 -5.11 -8.75 16.97
CA GLY A 219 -6.50 -8.29 17.04
C GLY A 219 -7.16 -8.27 15.66
N PHE A 220 -6.46 -7.80 14.64
CA PHE A 220 -6.98 -7.79 13.28
C PHE A 220 -7.17 -9.20 12.70
N ASP A 221 -6.30 -10.14 13.02
CA ASP A 221 -6.46 -11.54 12.62
C ASP A 221 -7.68 -12.19 13.31
N ALA A 222 -7.92 -11.90 14.57
CA ALA A 222 -9.12 -12.36 15.29
C ALA A 222 -10.40 -11.81 14.64
N VAL A 223 -10.42 -10.54 14.22
CA VAL A 223 -11.54 -9.96 13.45
C VAL A 223 -11.69 -10.64 12.10
N LYS A 224 -10.60 -10.85 11.38
CA LYS A 224 -10.59 -11.49 10.06
C LYS A 224 -11.12 -12.93 10.12
N LYS A 225 -10.77 -13.67 11.16
CA LYS A 225 -11.26 -15.02 11.46
C LYS A 225 -12.71 -15.05 11.97
N GLY A 226 -13.29 -13.90 12.29
CA GLY A 226 -14.65 -13.80 12.82
C GLY A 226 -14.79 -14.15 14.30
N ILE A 227 -13.68 -14.21 15.04
CA ILE A 227 -13.65 -14.43 16.50
C ILE A 227 -14.10 -13.17 17.23
N VAL A 228 -13.69 -12.00 16.71
CA VAL A 228 -14.03 -10.67 17.23
C VAL A 228 -14.86 -9.92 16.19
N LYS A 229 -15.84 -9.14 16.63
CA LYS A 229 -16.63 -8.27 15.75
C LYS A 229 -15.76 -7.09 15.28
N PRO A 230 -15.87 -6.69 13.99
CA PRO A 230 -15.13 -5.55 13.49
C PRO A 230 -15.65 -4.23 14.07
N ASP A 231 -14.73 -3.34 14.42
CA ASP A 231 -15.06 -1.95 14.74
C ASP A 231 -15.53 -1.21 13.50
N ARG A 232 -16.47 -0.30 13.70
CA ARG A 232 -17.04 0.56 12.66
C ARG A 232 -16.56 1.99 12.89
N CYS A 233 -15.97 2.60 11.86
CA CYS A 233 -15.55 4.02 11.95
C CYS A 233 -16.72 5.01 11.82
N GLU A 234 -17.91 4.55 11.40
CA GLU A 234 -19.14 5.31 11.12
C GLU A 234 -18.98 6.47 10.11
N SER A 235 -17.79 6.66 9.51
CA SER A 235 -17.46 7.76 8.59
C SER A 235 -17.15 7.30 7.16
N CYS A 236 -16.72 6.05 6.94
CA CYS A 236 -16.48 5.52 5.59
C CYS A 236 -17.78 5.11 4.88
N ASP A 237 -17.74 5.00 3.54
CA ASP A 237 -18.93 4.72 2.74
C ASP A 237 -19.60 3.40 3.12
N TRP A 238 -18.82 2.33 3.32
CA TRP A 238 -19.36 1.05 3.78
C TRP A 238 -20.08 1.15 5.13
N CYS A 239 -19.53 1.89 6.09
CA CYS A 239 -20.17 2.09 7.38
C CYS A 239 -21.45 2.94 7.25
N LYS A 240 -21.44 3.97 6.41
CA LYS A 240 -22.63 4.78 6.15
C LYS A 240 -23.73 3.96 5.48
N GLU A 241 -23.40 3.23 4.41
CA GLU A 241 -24.34 2.42 3.64
C GLU A 241 -24.96 1.30 4.49
N THR A 242 -24.17 0.67 5.36
CA THR A 242 -24.62 -0.45 6.19
C THR A 242 -25.11 -0.03 7.58
N LYS A 243 -25.29 1.28 7.82
CA LYS A 243 -25.76 1.80 9.11
C LYS A 243 -27.20 1.40 9.38
N LYS A 244 -27.45 0.89 10.58
CA LYS A 244 -28.80 0.58 11.06
C LYS A 244 -29.07 1.39 12.32
N LEU A 245 -30.04 2.28 12.26
CA LEU A 245 -30.46 3.06 13.41
C LEU A 245 -31.22 2.14 14.38
N LYS A 246 -30.86 2.21 15.65
CA LYS A 246 -31.51 1.47 16.74
C LYS A 246 -32.42 2.35 17.58
N ALA A 247 -32.12 3.65 17.64
CA ALA A 247 -32.86 4.67 18.36
C ALA A 247 -32.56 6.06 17.75
N PRO A 248 -33.40 7.07 17.99
CA PRO A 248 -33.05 8.46 17.68
C PRO A 248 -31.81 8.90 18.47
N THR A 249 -30.93 9.68 17.83
CA THR A 249 -29.78 10.30 18.48
C THR A 249 -30.19 11.62 19.11
N SER A 250 -29.84 11.85 20.38
CA SER A 250 -30.05 13.13 21.04
C SER A 250 -29.09 14.18 20.50
N SER A 251 -29.59 15.40 20.21
CA SER A 251 -28.75 16.53 19.80
C SER A 251 -27.70 16.93 20.84
N MET A 252 -27.86 16.54 22.08
CA MET A 252 -26.88 16.78 23.15
C MET A 252 -25.60 15.92 23.03
N TRP A 253 -25.57 14.86 22.20
CA TRP A 253 -24.43 13.96 22.02
C TRP A 253 -23.54 14.33 20.82
N ILE A 254 -23.89 15.38 20.08
CA ILE A 254 -23.16 15.77 18.83
C ILE A 254 -21.88 16.55 19.14
N TYR A 255 -21.66 16.96 20.39
CA TYR A 255 -20.53 17.81 20.82
C TYR A 255 -19.65 17.18 21.92
N GLY A 256 -19.62 15.86 22.02
CA GLY A 256 -18.77 15.10 22.92
C GLY A 256 -17.59 14.45 22.22
#